data_4f1d7d1b8d033f87882dcb5e18318624
#
_entry.id   4f1d7d1b8d033f87882dcb5e18318624
#
_cell.length_a   1.000
_cell.length_b   1.000
_cell.length_c   1.000
_cell.angle_alpha   90.00
_cell.angle_beta   90.00
_cell.angle_gamma   90.00
#
_symmetry.space_group_name_H-M   'P 1'
#
loop_
_entity.id
_entity.type
_entity.pdbx_description
1 polymer ?
#
loop_
_entity_poly.entity_id
_entity_poly.type
_entity_poly.pdbx_seq_one_letter_code
_entity_poly.pdbx_strand_id
1 'polypeptide(L)'
;GKMQEARAKLHHDMQHFVNEVTAEELDEIIKHMENCAILAHEAGVDCIEVHGDRLVGSLCSPILNHRTDEYGGDLANRTRFALTLVKRLKTIVPDMVIDYKLPIVTPLGENSFRGKGGLPFDEACILQKN
;
A
#
# COMPACT_ATOMS: atom_id res chain seq x y z
N GLY A 1 -11.32 3.75 -25.51
CA GLY A 1 -11.36 5.21 -25.50
C GLY A 1 -10.28 5.78 -24.61
N LYS A 2 -10.06 7.09 -24.68
CA LYS A 2 -8.99 7.81 -23.94
C LYS A 2 -8.94 7.50 -22.43
N MET A 3 -10.08 7.27 -21.79
CA MET A 3 -10.17 6.92 -20.39
C MET A 3 -9.60 5.51 -20.11
N GLN A 4 -9.86 4.56 -20.98
CA GLN A 4 -9.32 3.20 -20.85
C GLN A 4 -7.81 3.17 -21.11
N GLU A 5 -7.32 3.94 -22.06
CA GLU A 5 -5.89 4.09 -22.34
C GLU A 5 -5.16 4.73 -21.15
N ALA A 6 -5.73 5.79 -20.56
CA ALA A 6 -5.17 6.46 -19.38
C ALA A 6 -5.13 5.52 -18.18
N ARG A 7 -6.17 4.70 -17.97
CA ARG A 7 -6.20 3.69 -16.90
C ARG A 7 -5.18 2.58 -17.11
N ALA A 8 -5.04 2.09 -18.34
CA ALA A 8 -4.06 1.07 -18.67
C ALA A 8 -2.64 1.57 -18.46
N LYS A 9 -2.36 2.81 -18.87
CA LYS A 9 -1.06 3.45 -18.63
C LYS A 9 -0.75 3.61 -17.14
N LEU A 10 -1.70 4.12 -16.36
CA LEU A 10 -1.52 4.29 -14.92
C LEU A 10 -1.22 2.95 -14.23
N HIS A 11 -1.89 1.89 -14.63
CA HIS A 11 -1.67 0.55 -14.09
C HIS A 11 -0.28 0.01 -14.47
N HIS A 12 0.13 0.20 -15.72
CA HIS A 12 1.45 -0.18 -16.20
C HIS A 12 2.55 0.58 -15.45
N ASP A 13 2.40 1.89 -15.32
CA ASP A 13 3.36 2.75 -14.64
C ASP A 13 3.51 2.35 -13.14
N MET A 14 2.40 2.00 -12.48
CA MET A 14 2.43 1.55 -11.08
C MET A 14 3.12 0.18 -10.93
N GLN A 15 2.92 -0.74 -11.87
CA GLN A 15 3.59 -2.03 -11.84
C GLN A 15 5.11 -1.88 -12.04
N HIS A 16 5.54 -0.99 -12.91
CA HIS A 16 6.96 -0.66 -13.06
C HIS A 16 7.50 -0.05 -11.78
N PHE A 17 6.85 0.98 -11.28
CA PHE A 17 7.28 1.70 -10.09
C PHE A 17 7.47 0.77 -8.88
N VAL A 18 6.53 -0.11 -8.61
CA VAL A 18 6.58 -1.02 -7.45
C VAL A 18 7.76 -1.99 -7.50
N ASN A 19 8.23 -2.34 -8.70
CA ASN A 19 9.35 -3.25 -8.88
C ASN A 19 10.72 -2.55 -9.02
N GLU A 20 10.72 -1.25 -9.27
CA GLU A 20 11.94 -0.46 -9.49
C GLU A 20 12.29 0.47 -8.32
N VAL A 21 11.30 0.91 -7.51
CA VAL A 21 11.54 1.76 -6.36
C VAL A 21 12.49 1.09 -5.37
N THR A 22 13.51 1.81 -4.91
CA THR A 22 14.49 1.25 -3.98
C THR A 22 13.95 1.17 -2.54
N ALA A 23 14.59 0.37 -1.71
CA ALA A 23 14.25 0.28 -0.28
C ALA A 23 14.45 1.63 0.43
N GLU A 24 15.47 2.37 0.05
CA GLU A 24 15.76 3.71 0.57
C GLU A 24 14.67 4.70 0.17
N GLU A 25 14.22 4.68 -1.08
CA GLU A 25 13.10 5.50 -1.55
C GLU A 25 11.78 5.14 -0.83
N LEU A 26 11.54 3.87 -0.55
CA LEU A 26 10.38 3.44 0.24
C LEU A 26 10.45 3.99 1.67
N ASP A 27 11.61 4.00 2.31
CA ASP A 27 11.79 4.61 3.63
C ASP A 27 11.56 6.13 3.60
N GLU A 28 12.03 6.81 2.57
CA GLU A 28 11.76 8.26 2.39
C GLU A 28 10.26 8.53 2.20
N ILE A 29 9.53 7.68 1.48
CA ILE A 29 8.07 7.81 1.35
C ILE A 29 7.41 7.70 2.72
N ILE A 30 7.82 6.75 3.56
CA ILE A 30 7.28 6.62 4.93
C ILE A 30 7.58 7.88 5.75
N LYS A 31 8.79 8.43 5.68
CA LYS A 31 9.15 9.69 6.38
C LYS A 31 8.27 10.86 5.94
N HIS A 32 7.97 10.98 4.65
CA HIS A 32 7.04 11.99 4.17
C HIS A 32 5.61 11.79 4.70
N MET A 33 5.16 10.54 4.77
CA MET A 33 3.84 10.22 5.36
C MET A 33 3.80 10.53 6.86
N GLU A 34 4.88 10.27 7.60
CA GLU A 34 5.02 10.67 9.01
C GLU A 34 4.89 12.20 9.17
N ASN A 35 5.57 12.96 8.33
CA ASN A 35 5.47 14.42 8.35
C ASN A 35 4.04 14.90 8.06
N CYS A 36 3.35 14.28 7.11
CA CYS A 36 1.95 14.59 6.83
C CYS A 36 1.06 14.29 8.06
N ALA A 37 1.28 13.19 8.76
CA ALA A 37 0.54 12.83 9.95
C ALA A 37 0.78 13.82 11.10
N ILE A 38 2.01 14.28 11.29
CA ILE A 38 2.35 15.32 12.28
C ILE A 38 1.60 16.61 11.98
N LEU A 39 1.65 17.08 10.73
CA LEU A 39 0.95 18.30 10.31
C LEU A 39 -0.58 18.17 10.48
N ALA A 40 -1.16 17.02 10.16
CA ALA A 40 -2.58 16.75 10.37
C ALA A 40 -2.93 16.78 11.87
N HIS A 41 -2.11 16.20 12.71
CA HIS A 41 -2.28 16.22 14.17
C HIS A 41 -2.20 17.65 14.72
N GLU A 42 -1.22 18.44 14.29
CA GLU A 42 -1.09 19.85 14.68
C GLU A 42 -2.29 20.69 14.21
N ALA A 43 -2.90 20.36 13.08
CA ALA A 43 -4.11 20.98 12.58
C ALA A 43 -5.41 20.55 13.30
N GLY A 44 -5.33 19.65 14.28
CA GLY A 44 -6.47 19.16 15.06
C GLY A 44 -7.25 18.02 14.41
N VAL A 45 -6.65 17.30 13.47
CA VAL A 45 -7.25 16.10 12.86
C VAL A 45 -7.13 14.92 13.80
N ASP A 46 -8.24 14.22 14.06
CA ASP A 46 -8.31 13.11 15.01
C ASP A 46 -8.11 11.72 14.37
N CYS A 47 -8.34 11.64 13.06
CA CYS A 47 -8.25 10.38 12.31
C CYS A 47 -7.64 10.62 10.92
N ILE A 48 -6.76 9.75 10.50
CA ILE A 48 -6.26 9.72 9.11
C ILE A 48 -6.54 8.36 8.49
N GLU A 49 -6.98 8.36 7.24
CA GLU A 49 -7.09 7.15 6.44
C GLU A 49 -5.78 6.89 5.69
N VAL A 50 -5.23 5.70 5.87
CA VAL A 50 -4.14 5.20 5.03
C VAL A 50 -4.76 4.37 3.90
N HIS A 51 -4.62 4.87 2.69
CA HIS A 51 -5.17 4.24 1.50
C HIS A 51 -4.30 3.04 1.09
N GLY A 52 -4.75 1.84 1.42
CA GLY A 52 -4.01 0.60 1.20
C GLY A 52 -4.01 0.08 -0.24
N ASP A 53 -4.48 0.87 -1.22
CA ASP A 53 -4.31 0.57 -2.64
C ASP A 53 -3.15 1.39 -3.25
N ARG A 54 -3.04 1.45 -4.54
CA ARG A 54 -1.90 2.07 -5.25
C ARG A 54 -0.57 1.44 -4.80
N LEU A 55 0.40 2.26 -4.35
CA LEU A 55 1.72 1.77 -3.95
C LEU A 55 1.64 0.70 -2.86
N VAL A 56 0.95 0.98 -1.77
CA VAL A 56 0.85 0.06 -0.63
C VAL A 56 0.22 -1.27 -1.04
N GLY A 57 -0.91 -1.24 -1.73
CA GLY A 57 -1.59 -2.42 -2.22
C GLY A 57 -0.82 -3.17 -3.31
N SER A 58 -0.11 -2.44 -4.17
CA SER A 58 0.73 -3.06 -5.21
C SER A 58 1.92 -3.79 -4.61
N LEU A 59 2.54 -3.27 -3.55
CA LEU A 59 3.58 -3.97 -2.81
C LEU A 59 3.06 -5.23 -2.13
N CYS A 60 1.82 -5.22 -1.62
CA CYS A 60 1.18 -6.40 -1.02
C CYS A 60 0.79 -7.46 -2.06
N SER A 61 0.57 -7.07 -3.31
CA SER A 61 0.01 -7.93 -4.34
C SER A 61 0.98 -9.00 -4.82
N PRO A 62 0.62 -10.29 -4.75
CA PRO A 62 1.44 -11.35 -5.34
C PRO A 62 1.44 -11.33 -6.87
N ILE A 63 0.52 -10.57 -7.49
CA ILE A 63 0.41 -10.44 -8.95
C ILE A 63 1.29 -9.32 -9.48
N LEU A 64 1.37 -8.19 -8.77
CA LEU A 64 2.08 -6.99 -9.22
C LEU A 64 3.50 -6.89 -8.68
N ASN A 65 3.75 -7.40 -7.48
CA ASN A 65 5.05 -7.32 -6.83
C ASN A 65 5.93 -8.51 -7.23
N HIS A 66 6.93 -8.24 -8.04
CA HIS A 66 7.95 -9.21 -8.49
C HIS A 66 9.33 -8.94 -7.88
N ARG A 67 9.37 -8.18 -6.78
CA ARG A 67 10.63 -7.82 -6.10
C ARG A 67 11.32 -9.04 -5.52
N THR A 68 12.63 -9.00 -5.50
CA THR A 68 13.50 -10.05 -4.93
C THR A 68 14.21 -9.60 -3.66
N ASP A 69 13.94 -8.39 -3.17
CA ASP A 69 14.44 -7.86 -1.92
C ASP A 69 13.49 -8.15 -0.74
N GLU A 70 13.72 -7.51 0.39
CA GLU A 70 12.94 -7.65 1.63
C GLU A 70 11.48 -7.20 1.52
N TYR A 71 11.09 -6.55 0.42
CA TYR A 71 9.72 -6.10 0.14
C TYR A 71 8.97 -6.99 -0.84
N GLY A 72 9.56 -8.10 -1.28
CA GLY A 72 8.97 -9.01 -2.24
C GLY A 72 9.10 -10.47 -1.87
N GLY A 73 8.31 -11.31 -2.52
CA GLY A 73 8.29 -12.75 -2.32
C GLY A 73 7.12 -13.22 -1.45
N ASP A 74 7.40 -13.66 -0.24
CA ASP A 74 6.37 -14.17 0.68
C ASP A 74 5.47 -13.06 1.26
N LEU A 75 4.41 -13.45 1.94
CA LEU A 75 3.44 -12.52 2.52
C LEU A 75 4.10 -11.55 3.52
N ALA A 76 5.03 -12.03 4.35
CA ALA A 76 5.72 -11.20 5.33
C ALA A 76 6.48 -10.07 4.65
N ASN A 77 7.20 -10.36 3.58
CA ASN A 77 7.94 -9.38 2.79
C ASN A 77 7.01 -8.41 2.05
N ARG A 78 5.98 -8.93 1.39
CA ARG A 78 5.03 -8.10 0.63
C ARG A 78 4.23 -7.14 1.51
N THR A 79 3.94 -7.51 2.75
CA THR A 79 3.20 -6.68 3.70
C THR A 79 4.11 -5.82 4.59
N ARG A 80 5.44 -5.96 4.48
CA ARG A 80 6.42 -5.22 5.29
C ARG A 80 6.23 -3.72 5.24
N PHE A 81 6.07 -3.15 4.06
CA PHE A 81 5.87 -1.71 3.90
C PHE A 81 4.60 -1.23 4.60
N ALA A 82 3.47 -1.90 4.39
CA ALA A 82 2.19 -1.55 5.01
C ALA A 82 2.27 -1.59 6.55
N LEU A 83 2.82 -2.67 7.09
CA LEU A 83 2.96 -2.83 8.55
C LEU A 83 3.94 -1.83 9.15
N THR A 84 5.06 -1.58 8.49
CA THR A 84 6.04 -0.58 8.92
C THR A 84 5.43 0.81 8.94
N LEU A 85 4.71 1.18 7.88
CA LEU A 85 4.03 2.47 7.78
C LEU A 85 3.05 2.67 8.94
N VAL A 86 2.14 1.72 9.16
CA VAL A 86 1.14 1.83 10.24
C VAL A 86 1.82 1.90 11.61
N LYS A 87 2.82 1.08 11.87
CA LYS A 87 3.57 1.10 13.15
C LYS A 87 4.26 2.44 13.38
N ARG A 88 4.92 2.97 12.37
CA ARG A 88 5.61 4.27 12.46
C ARG A 88 4.62 5.42 12.68
N LEU A 89 3.49 5.43 11.99
CA LEU A 89 2.43 6.42 12.20
C LEU A 89 1.88 6.34 13.62
N LYS A 90 1.59 5.15 14.13
CA LYS A 90 1.11 4.99 15.53
C LYS A 90 2.15 5.38 16.58
N THR A 91 3.43 5.27 16.26
CA THR A 91 4.51 5.71 17.14
C THR A 91 4.60 7.23 17.22
N ILE A 92 4.45 7.91 16.05
CA ILE A 92 4.67 9.36 15.95
C ILE A 92 3.44 10.18 16.34
N VAL A 93 2.23 9.63 16.11
CA VAL A 93 0.93 10.23 16.49
C VAL A 93 0.06 9.22 17.25
N PRO A 94 0.45 8.83 18.47
CA PRO A 94 -0.14 7.69 19.18
C PRO A 94 -1.63 7.89 19.55
N ASP A 95 -2.08 9.12 19.70
CA ASP A 95 -3.45 9.50 20.02
C ASP A 95 -4.36 9.67 18.77
N MET A 96 -3.76 9.65 17.58
CA MET A 96 -4.51 9.72 16.34
C MET A 96 -5.03 8.33 15.91
N VAL A 97 -6.26 8.27 15.44
CA VAL A 97 -6.82 7.05 14.83
C VAL A 97 -6.23 6.86 13.44
N ILE A 98 -5.71 5.68 13.17
CA ILE A 98 -5.24 5.27 11.84
C ILE A 98 -6.27 4.30 11.27
N ASP A 99 -7.01 4.74 10.28
CA ASP A 99 -7.94 3.91 9.52
C ASP A 99 -7.22 3.36 8.28
N TYR A 100 -6.99 2.04 8.24
CA TYR A 100 -6.31 1.41 7.12
C TYR A 100 -7.31 0.76 6.17
N LYS A 101 -7.42 1.32 4.97
CA LYS A 101 -8.26 0.77 3.92
C LYS A 101 -7.59 -0.44 3.27
N LEU A 102 -8.03 -1.63 3.66
CA LEU A 102 -7.47 -2.89 3.19
C LEU A 102 -8.04 -3.29 1.82
N PRO A 103 -7.23 -3.29 0.75
CA PRO A 103 -7.67 -3.75 -0.55
C PRO A 103 -7.62 -5.28 -0.62
N ILE A 104 -8.71 -5.87 -1.10
CA ILE A 104 -8.81 -7.31 -1.32
C ILE A 104 -8.95 -7.55 -2.82
N VAL A 105 -8.20 -8.53 -3.34
CA VAL A 105 -8.38 -9.00 -4.71
C VAL A 105 -9.77 -9.59 -4.85
N THR A 106 -10.59 -8.97 -5.67
CA THR A 106 -11.91 -9.51 -6.00
C THR A 106 -11.83 -10.37 -7.26
N PRO A 107 -12.51 -11.51 -7.32
CA PRO A 107 -12.50 -12.41 -8.47
C PRO A 107 -13.29 -11.88 -9.69
N LEU A 108 -13.39 -10.57 -9.85
CA LEU A 108 -14.06 -9.92 -10.97
C LEU A 108 -13.20 -9.99 -12.23
N GLY A 109 -13.17 -11.16 -12.83
CA GLY A 109 -12.71 -11.39 -14.20
C GLY A 109 -11.21 -11.11 -14.44
N GLU A 110 -10.60 -11.96 -15.24
CA GLU A 110 -9.17 -11.89 -15.64
C GLU A 110 -8.76 -10.54 -16.28
N ASN A 111 -9.72 -9.70 -16.66
CA ASN A 111 -9.51 -8.40 -17.31
C ASN A 111 -9.84 -7.19 -16.44
N SER A 112 -10.16 -7.36 -15.15
CA SER A 112 -10.45 -6.24 -14.26
C SER A 112 -9.17 -5.68 -13.66
N PHE A 113 -8.81 -4.45 -14.06
CA PHE A 113 -7.68 -3.72 -13.45
C PHE A 113 -7.88 -3.43 -11.96
N ARG A 114 -9.11 -3.46 -11.46
CA ARG A 114 -9.43 -3.14 -10.06
C ARG A 114 -9.12 -4.27 -9.07
N GLY A 115 -8.90 -5.49 -9.54
CA GLY A 115 -8.70 -6.65 -8.68
C GLY A 115 -7.25 -7.11 -8.52
N LYS A 116 -6.28 -6.45 -9.16
CA LYS A 116 -4.89 -6.94 -9.20
C LYS A 116 -3.99 -6.36 -8.10
N GLY A 117 -4.32 -5.18 -7.59
CA GLY A 117 -3.53 -4.53 -6.54
C GLY A 117 -4.15 -4.76 -5.17
N GLY A 118 -3.77 -5.82 -4.50
CA GLY A 118 -4.27 -6.13 -3.18
C GLY A 118 -3.94 -7.56 -2.77
N LEU A 119 -4.42 -7.94 -1.58
CA LEU A 119 -4.20 -9.27 -1.03
C LEU A 119 -5.33 -10.24 -1.41
N PRO A 120 -5.04 -11.53 -1.65
CA PRO A 120 -6.03 -12.58 -1.57
C PRO A 120 -6.77 -12.55 -0.22
N PHE A 121 -8.02 -13.00 -0.18
CA PHE A 121 -8.85 -12.88 1.01
C PHE A 121 -8.24 -13.54 2.26
N ASP A 122 -7.67 -14.73 2.09
CA ASP A 122 -7.00 -15.48 3.17
C ASP A 122 -5.78 -14.74 3.71
N GLU A 123 -4.96 -14.17 2.83
CA GLU A 123 -3.80 -13.35 3.21
C GLU A 123 -4.23 -12.03 3.88
N ALA A 124 -5.31 -11.41 3.41
CA ALA A 124 -5.89 -10.22 4.03
C ALA A 124 -6.34 -10.50 5.48
N CYS A 125 -6.93 -11.66 5.73
CA CYS A 125 -7.31 -12.10 7.08
C CYS A 125 -6.08 -12.29 7.99
N ILE A 126 -4.95 -12.72 7.45
CA ILE A 126 -3.69 -12.85 8.20
C ILE A 126 -3.13 -11.46 8.53
N LEU A 127 -3.11 -10.57 7.56
CA LEU A 127 -2.61 -9.20 7.76
C LEU A 127 -3.39 -8.44 8.83
N GLN A 128 -4.72 -8.58 8.84
CA GLN A 128 -5.59 -7.90 9.80
C GLN A 128 -5.30 -8.26 11.27
N LYS A 129 -4.73 -9.44 11.52
CA LYS A 129 -4.37 -9.89 12.87
C LYS A 129 -3.05 -9.33 13.39
N ASN A 130 -2.27 -8.78 12.50
CA ASN A 130 -0.97 -8.17 12.84
C ASN A 130 -1.09 -6.68 13.14
#